data_37bc244059fb2e5e4744da67558b4be3
#
_entry.id   37bc244059fb2e5e4744da67558b4be3
#
_cell.length_a   1.000
_cell.length_b   1.000
_cell.length_c   1.000
_cell.angle_alpha   90.00
_cell.angle_beta   90.00
_cell.angle_gamma   90.00
#
_symmetry.space_group_name_H-M   'P 1'
#
loop_
_entity.id
_entity.type
_entity.pdbx_description
1 polymer ?
#
loop_
_entity_poly.entity_id
_entity_poly.type
_entity_poly.pdbx_seq_one_letter_code
_entity_poly.pdbx_strand_id
1 'polypeptide(L)'
;MINKFCKRPLYEVTRTLANVAMGVEKAQLVIRNAKLVNVCTAEIQEGVDVAVSEGRIALVGDGAHCVGEKTHVIDASGQYIAPGFIDAHTHVECSMISVGEFARAVLPHGTTCIFMDPHEICNVCGSEGVKAMIEDAGRSPRIH
;
A
#
# COMPACT_ATOMS: atom_id res chain seq x y z
N MET A 1 -4.08 -7.30 -18.53
CA MET A 1 -3.37 -6.03 -18.28
C MET A 1 -3.54 -5.50 -16.85
N ILE A 2 -4.34 -6.14 -15.98
CA ILE A 2 -4.59 -5.76 -14.57
C ILE A 2 -3.48 -6.22 -13.61
N ASN A 3 -2.51 -7.02 -14.07
CA ASN A 3 -1.52 -7.68 -13.19
C ASN A 3 -0.26 -6.87 -12.86
N LYS A 4 -0.17 -5.59 -13.22
CA LYS A 4 0.99 -4.75 -12.87
C LYS A 4 0.92 -4.17 -11.44
N PHE A 5 -0.24 -4.19 -10.79
CA PHE A 5 -0.45 -3.64 -9.47
C PHE A 5 -0.26 -4.66 -8.33
N CYS A 6 -0.33 -5.96 -8.60
CA CYS A 6 0.00 -7.01 -7.65
C CYS A 6 1.34 -7.64 -8.01
N LYS A 7 2.36 -7.49 -7.18
CA LYS A 7 3.71 -8.02 -7.43
C LYS A 7 3.70 -9.52 -7.68
N ARG A 8 2.95 -10.29 -6.88
CA ARG A 8 2.76 -11.75 -7.05
C ARG A 8 1.38 -12.13 -6.52
N PRO A 9 0.68 -13.11 -7.13
CA PRO A 9 -0.56 -13.65 -6.61
C PRO A 9 -0.40 -14.13 -5.15
N LEU A 10 -1.43 -13.95 -4.34
CA LEU A 10 -1.37 -14.31 -2.91
C LEU A 10 -1.00 -15.79 -2.70
N TYR A 11 -1.58 -16.70 -3.51
CA TYR A 11 -1.32 -18.13 -3.41
C TYR A 11 0.15 -18.53 -3.63
N GLU A 12 0.92 -17.72 -4.37
CA GLU A 12 2.35 -17.98 -4.58
C GLU A 12 3.22 -17.57 -3.39
N VAL A 13 2.74 -16.63 -2.56
CA VAL A 13 3.51 -16.09 -1.44
C VAL A 13 2.98 -16.50 -0.08
N THR A 14 1.80 -17.14 -0.01
CA THR A 14 1.15 -17.52 1.25
C THR A 14 2.08 -18.33 2.16
N ARG A 15 2.87 -19.27 1.61
CA ARG A 15 3.81 -20.07 2.38
C ARG A 15 4.90 -19.21 3.02
N THR A 16 5.50 -18.30 2.26
CA THR A 16 6.50 -17.36 2.78
C THR A 16 5.92 -16.47 3.88
N LEU A 17 4.72 -15.93 3.66
CA LEU A 17 4.06 -15.11 4.68
C LEU A 17 3.79 -15.90 5.97
N ALA A 18 3.31 -17.14 5.87
CA ALA A 18 3.11 -18.00 7.01
C ALA A 18 4.43 -18.33 7.74
N ASN A 19 5.49 -18.65 6.99
CA ASN A 19 6.82 -18.92 7.55
C ASN A 19 7.38 -17.70 8.29
N VAL A 20 7.19 -16.50 7.75
CA VAL A 20 7.58 -15.24 8.42
C VAL A 20 6.78 -15.03 9.69
N ALA A 21 5.46 -15.22 9.63
CA ALA A 21 4.60 -15.07 10.81
C ALA A 21 4.95 -16.06 11.94
N MET A 22 5.44 -17.25 11.59
CA MET A 22 5.90 -18.26 12.54
C MET A 22 7.40 -18.12 12.95
N GLY A 23 8.13 -17.16 12.37
CA GLY A 23 9.56 -16.95 12.64
C GLY A 23 10.50 -17.97 11.96
N VAL A 24 9.99 -18.86 11.13
CA VAL A 24 10.79 -19.82 10.34
C VAL A 24 11.64 -19.09 9.30
N GLU A 25 11.05 -18.10 8.65
CA GLU A 25 11.75 -17.15 7.78
C GLU A 25 11.73 -15.75 8.43
N LYS A 26 12.66 -14.90 8.01
CA LYS A 26 12.74 -13.52 8.53
C LYS A 26 12.06 -12.55 7.56
N ALA A 27 11.44 -11.54 8.13
CA ALA A 27 10.76 -10.50 7.35
C ALA A 27 11.76 -9.63 6.59
N GLN A 28 11.31 -9.06 5.47
CA GLN A 28 12.07 -8.05 4.74
C GLN A 28 12.05 -6.70 5.46
N LEU A 29 10.91 -6.37 6.09
CA LEU A 29 10.71 -5.16 6.86
C LEU A 29 9.90 -5.49 8.12
N VAL A 30 10.28 -4.89 9.26
CA VAL A 30 9.46 -4.88 10.47
C VAL A 30 9.36 -3.45 10.99
N ILE A 31 8.13 -2.96 11.13
CA ILE A 31 7.83 -1.71 11.83
C ILE A 31 7.54 -2.09 13.27
N ARG A 32 8.26 -1.51 14.24
CA ARG A 32 8.21 -1.92 15.64
C ARG A 32 7.61 -0.85 16.54
N ASN A 33 7.00 -1.32 17.64
CA ASN A 33 6.54 -0.49 18.75
C ASN A 33 5.50 0.58 18.37
N ALA A 34 4.75 0.39 17.31
CA ALA A 34 3.77 1.37 16.82
C ALA A 34 2.49 1.38 17.66
N LYS A 35 1.77 2.50 17.59
CA LYS A 35 0.36 2.60 17.98
C LYS A 35 -0.49 2.27 16.74
N LEU A 36 -0.99 1.03 16.66
CA LEU A 36 -1.80 0.60 15.52
C LEU A 36 -3.23 1.16 15.62
N VAL A 37 -3.63 1.92 14.61
CA VAL A 37 -5.04 2.25 14.37
C VAL A 37 -5.69 1.03 13.71
N ASN A 38 -6.30 0.18 14.50
CA ASN A 38 -6.96 -1.03 14.03
C ASN A 38 -8.36 -0.69 13.53
N VAL A 39 -8.50 -0.53 12.23
CA VAL A 39 -9.78 -0.17 11.58
C VAL A 39 -10.81 -1.30 11.58
N CYS A 40 -10.38 -2.54 11.87
CA CYS A 40 -11.29 -3.68 11.96
C CYS A 40 -12.03 -3.74 13.31
N THR A 41 -11.37 -3.30 14.39
CA THR A 41 -11.92 -3.33 15.75
C THR A 41 -12.26 -1.93 16.30
N ALA A 42 -11.91 -0.87 15.54
CA ALA A 42 -12.04 0.54 15.95
C ALA A 42 -11.26 0.88 17.24
N GLU A 43 -10.10 0.26 17.42
CA GLU A 43 -9.24 0.41 18.60
C GLU A 43 -7.87 0.99 18.21
N ILE A 44 -7.21 1.63 19.17
CA ILE A 44 -5.78 1.93 19.10
C ILE A 44 -5.05 0.93 19.98
N GLN A 45 -4.23 0.08 19.34
CA GLN A 45 -3.44 -0.94 20.01
C GLN A 45 -2.00 -0.46 20.15
N GLU A 46 -1.46 -0.45 21.36
CA GLU A 46 -0.11 0.02 21.63
C GLU A 46 0.94 -1.10 21.55
N GLY A 47 2.16 -0.74 21.16
CA GLY A 47 3.30 -1.66 21.13
C GLY A 47 3.17 -2.76 20.07
N VAL A 48 2.49 -2.46 18.97
CA VAL A 48 2.27 -3.42 17.89
C VAL A 48 3.40 -3.36 16.87
N ASP A 49 3.90 -4.52 16.47
CA ASP A 49 4.81 -4.67 15.35
C ASP A 49 4.04 -5.09 14.09
N VAL A 50 4.54 -4.65 12.92
CA VAL A 50 4.03 -5.08 11.61
C VAL A 50 5.18 -5.64 10.79
N ALA A 51 5.13 -6.94 10.50
CA ALA A 51 6.12 -7.61 9.67
C ALA A 51 5.63 -7.71 8.21
N VAL A 52 6.51 -7.38 7.27
CA VAL A 52 6.22 -7.32 5.84
C VAL A 52 7.19 -8.18 5.06
N SER A 53 6.66 -8.98 4.14
CA SER A 53 7.42 -9.73 3.14
C SER A 53 6.64 -9.82 1.84
N GLU A 54 7.33 -9.89 0.71
CA GLU A 54 6.73 -9.98 -0.64
C GLU A 54 5.74 -8.84 -0.94
N GLY A 55 5.98 -7.66 -0.33
CA GLY A 55 5.09 -6.50 -0.44
C GLY A 55 3.74 -6.68 0.27
N ARG A 56 3.62 -7.62 1.20
CA ARG A 56 2.41 -7.93 1.96
C ARG A 56 2.68 -7.98 3.45
N ILE A 57 1.68 -7.69 4.25
CA ILE A 57 1.72 -7.87 5.70
C ILE A 57 1.68 -9.37 5.99
N ALA A 58 2.72 -9.87 6.68
CA ALA A 58 2.82 -11.25 7.14
C ALA A 58 2.32 -11.41 8.58
N LEU A 59 2.59 -10.41 9.45
CA LEU A 59 2.19 -10.44 10.85
C LEU A 59 1.83 -9.04 11.33
N VAL A 60 0.81 -8.96 12.17
CA VAL A 60 0.46 -7.81 13.00
C VAL A 60 0.38 -8.32 14.45
N GLY A 61 1.21 -7.81 15.35
CA GLY A 61 1.30 -8.25 16.75
C GLY A 61 2.72 -8.19 17.27
N ASP A 62 3.16 -9.17 18.06
CA ASP A 62 4.56 -9.29 18.49
C ASP A 62 5.41 -9.87 17.35
N GLY A 63 6.16 -9.01 16.69
CA GLY A 63 7.00 -9.32 15.53
C GLY A 63 8.50 -9.49 15.85
N ALA A 64 8.89 -9.55 17.12
CA ALA A 64 10.31 -9.65 17.50
C ALA A 64 11.00 -10.85 16.84
N HIS A 65 10.30 -11.96 16.75
CA HIS A 65 10.80 -13.20 16.13
C HIS A 65 10.90 -13.12 14.59
N CYS A 66 10.29 -12.14 13.95
CA CYS A 66 10.38 -11.91 12.51
C CYS A 66 11.66 -11.17 12.10
N VAL A 67 12.38 -10.57 13.05
CA VAL A 67 13.61 -9.80 12.79
C VAL A 67 14.79 -10.73 12.58
N GLY A 68 15.61 -10.45 11.57
CA GLY A 68 16.88 -11.11 11.28
C GLY A 68 17.92 -10.10 10.79
N GLU A 69 19.15 -10.57 10.52
CA GLU A 69 20.26 -9.70 10.13
C GLU A 69 20.01 -8.81 8.91
N LYS A 70 19.19 -9.30 7.98
CA LYS A 70 18.85 -8.58 6.73
C LYS A 70 17.51 -7.86 6.79
N THR A 71 16.81 -7.94 7.92
CA THR A 71 15.51 -7.28 8.09
C THR A 71 15.71 -5.76 8.23
N HIS A 72 15.03 -4.99 7.38
CA HIS A 72 14.94 -3.55 7.62
C HIS A 72 14.00 -3.29 8.80
N VAL A 73 14.47 -2.62 9.82
CA VAL A 73 13.68 -2.33 11.02
C VAL A 73 13.42 -0.83 11.10
N ILE A 74 12.15 -0.46 11.25
CA ILE A 74 11.72 0.91 11.53
C ILE A 74 11.18 0.93 12.96
N ASP A 75 11.79 1.73 13.83
CA ASP A 75 11.22 1.98 15.16
C ASP A 75 10.17 3.10 15.05
N ALA A 76 8.94 2.74 15.34
CA ALA A 76 7.78 3.61 15.34
C ALA A 76 7.29 3.94 16.77
N SER A 77 8.18 3.88 17.77
CA SER A 77 7.86 4.22 19.16
C SER A 77 7.24 5.61 19.24
N GLY A 78 6.04 5.68 19.84
CA GLY A 78 5.26 6.92 19.98
C GLY A 78 4.53 7.36 18.70
N GLN A 79 4.72 6.68 17.57
CA GLN A 79 4.08 6.99 16.30
C GLN A 79 2.87 6.10 16.04
N TYR A 80 1.94 6.59 15.24
CA TYR A 80 0.80 5.81 14.78
C TYR A 80 1.12 5.12 13.45
N ILE A 81 0.65 3.89 13.32
CA ILE A 81 0.56 3.19 12.05
C ILE A 81 -0.90 2.93 11.71
N ALA A 82 -1.30 3.26 10.51
CA ALA A 82 -2.66 3.05 10.01
C ALA A 82 -2.60 2.49 8.57
N PRO A 83 -3.66 1.84 8.09
CA PRO A 83 -3.83 1.61 6.67
C PRO A 83 -3.76 2.92 5.88
N GLY A 84 -3.20 2.89 4.68
CA GLY A 84 -3.21 4.05 3.80
C GLY A 84 -4.65 4.49 3.48
N PHE A 85 -4.84 5.79 3.32
CA PHE A 85 -6.15 6.33 2.98
C PHE A 85 -6.59 5.91 1.59
N ILE A 86 -7.88 5.70 1.45
CA ILE A 86 -8.55 5.38 0.17
C ILE A 86 -9.43 6.57 -0.18
N ASP A 87 -9.14 7.20 -1.31
CA ASP A 87 -10.06 8.17 -1.91
C ASP A 87 -11.08 7.40 -2.75
N ALA A 88 -12.32 7.41 -2.29
CA ALA A 88 -13.37 6.59 -2.88
C ALA A 88 -13.95 7.15 -4.20
N HIS A 89 -13.62 8.40 -4.55
CA HIS A 89 -14.07 9.02 -5.79
C HIS A 89 -13.26 10.27 -6.11
N THR A 90 -12.57 10.28 -7.25
CA THR A 90 -11.78 11.43 -7.67
C THR A 90 -11.72 11.56 -9.20
N HIS A 91 -11.61 12.79 -9.67
CA HIS A 91 -11.41 13.16 -11.07
C HIS A 91 -10.00 13.74 -11.21
N VAL A 92 -9.02 12.87 -11.48
CA VAL A 92 -7.62 13.28 -11.55
C VAL A 92 -7.39 14.33 -12.63
N GLU A 93 -8.07 14.20 -13.76
CA GLU A 93 -7.99 15.14 -14.89
C GLU A 93 -8.40 16.56 -14.52
N CYS A 94 -9.33 16.75 -13.57
CA CYS A 94 -9.71 18.07 -13.08
C CYS A 94 -8.55 18.83 -12.39
N SER A 95 -7.56 18.11 -11.91
CA SER A 95 -6.35 18.71 -11.34
C SER A 95 -5.36 19.22 -12.39
N MET A 96 -5.62 18.94 -13.69
CA MET A 96 -4.79 19.31 -14.84
C MET A 96 -3.34 18.78 -14.78
N ILE A 97 -3.14 17.68 -14.06
CA ILE A 97 -1.87 16.96 -14.00
C ILE A 97 -2.08 15.50 -14.37
N SER A 98 -1.00 14.77 -14.68
CA SER A 98 -1.05 13.35 -14.98
C SER A 98 -1.34 12.52 -13.73
N VAL A 99 -1.78 11.26 -13.90
CA VAL A 99 -2.04 10.34 -12.79
C VAL A 99 -0.77 10.14 -11.96
N GLY A 100 0.39 10.07 -12.60
CA GLY A 100 1.67 9.94 -11.94
C GLY A 100 2.03 11.14 -11.05
N GLU A 101 1.79 12.35 -11.52
CA GLU A 101 2.03 13.56 -10.74
C GLU A 101 0.99 13.75 -9.62
N PHE A 102 -0.26 13.37 -9.88
CA PHE A 102 -1.29 13.32 -8.83
C PHE A 102 -0.88 12.36 -7.71
N ALA A 103 -0.42 11.15 -8.06
CA ALA A 103 0.10 10.19 -7.09
C ALA A 103 1.26 10.77 -6.26
N ARG A 104 2.20 11.51 -6.89
CA ARG A 104 3.30 12.18 -6.18
C ARG A 104 2.82 13.23 -5.19
N ALA A 105 1.73 13.91 -5.50
CA ALA A 105 1.15 14.92 -4.62
C ALA A 105 0.44 14.31 -3.41
N VAL A 106 -0.34 13.23 -3.60
CA VAL A 106 -1.22 12.71 -2.54
C VAL A 106 -0.58 11.66 -1.64
N LEU A 107 0.39 10.88 -2.15
CA LEU A 107 1.08 9.84 -1.38
C LEU A 107 1.75 10.36 -0.09
N PRO A 108 2.45 11.51 -0.09
CA PRO A 108 3.05 12.05 1.13
C PRO A 108 2.02 12.43 2.20
N HIS A 109 0.75 12.58 1.82
CA HIS A 109 -0.36 12.89 2.71
C HIS A 109 -1.16 11.65 3.15
N GLY A 110 -0.69 10.44 2.75
CA GLY A 110 -1.23 9.16 3.22
C GLY A 110 -2.27 8.51 2.32
N THR A 111 -2.66 9.13 1.20
CA THR A 111 -3.56 8.50 0.22
C THR A 111 -2.78 7.49 -0.63
N THR A 112 -3.11 6.21 -0.51
CA THR A 112 -2.41 5.10 -1.18
C THR A 112 -3.25 4.39 -2.24
N CYS A 113 -4.56 4.67 -2.26
CA CYS A 113 -5.49 4.11 -3.23
C CYS A 113 -6.50 5.17 -3.64
N ILE A 114 -6.86 5.22 -4.91
CA ILE A 114 -7.90 6.09 -5.44
C ILE A 114 -8.84 5.32 -6.38
N PHE A 115 -10.12 5.66 -6.32
CA PHE A 115 -11.11 5.25 -7.32
C PHE A 115 -11.31 6.43 -8.27
N MET A 116 -10.60 6.37 -9.39
CA MET A 116 -10.63 7.42 -10.41
C MET A 116 -11.81 7.23 -11.35
N ASP A 117 -12.58 8.29 -11.55
CA ASP A 117 -13.63 8.37 -12.55
C ASP A 117 -13.24 9.37 -13.65
N PRO A 118 -12.67 8.90 -14.79
CA PRO A 118 -12.09 9.74 -15.83
C PRO A 118 -13.14 10.18 -16.87
N HIS A 119 -14.33 10.62 -16.45
CA HIS A 119 -15.40 10.92 -17.40
C HIS A 119 -15.21 12.27 -18.13
N GLU A 120 -14.52 13.24 -17.53
CA GLU A 120 -14.22 14.51 -18.18
C GLU A 120 -13.30 14.32 -19.38
N ILE A 121 -12.21 13.57 -19.20
CA ILE A 121 -11.32 13.27 -20.34
C ILE A 121 -12.01 12.38 -21.36
N CYS A 122 -12.92 11.50 -20.91
CA CYS A 122 -13.74 10.69 -21.80
C CYS A 122 -14.64 11.54 -22.69
N ASN A 123 -15.26 12.58 -22.13
CA ASN A 123 -16.10 13.51 -22.88
C ASN A 123 -15.33 14.31 -23.94
N VAL A 124 -14.05 14.59 -23.69
CA VAL A 124 -13.20 15.40 -24.61
C VAL A 124 -12.48 14.51 -25.64
N CYS A 125 -11.92 13.40 -25.19
CA CYS A 125 -11.01 12.55 -25.98
C CYS A 125 -11.56 11.13 -26.22
N GLY A 126 -12.79 10.85 -25.80
CA GLY A 126 -13.39 9.52 -25.93
C GLY A 126 -12.63 8.46 -25.12
N SER A 127 -12.75 7.21 -25.51
CA SER A 127 -12.10 6.07 -24.87
C SER A 127 -10.56 6.13 -24.91
N GLU A 128 -9.98 6.87 -25.86
CA GLU A 128 -8.53 7.01 -25.93
C GLU A 128 -7.98 7.88 -24.79
N GLY A 129 -8.72 8.88 -24.32
CA GLY A 129 -8.38 9.64 -23.13
C GLY A 129 -8.35 8.77 -21.88
N VAL A 130 -9.34 7.90 -21.71
CA VAL A 130 -9.39 6.94 -20.59
C VAL A 130 -8.22 5.97 -20.65
N LYS A 131 -7.92 5.42 -21.84
CA LYS A 131 -6.77 4.52 -22.03
C LYS A 131 -5.44 5.20 -21.68
N ALA A 132 -5.26 6.45 -22.10
CA ALA A 132 -4.06 7.22 -21.79
C ALA A 132 -3.86 7.36 -20.26
N MET A 133 -4.93 7.65 -19.50
CA MET A 133 -4.87 7.72 -18.05
C MET A 133 -4.53 6.37 -17.40
N ILE A 134 -5.11 5.26 -17.89
CA ILE A 134 -4.78 3.91 -17.42
C ILE A 134 -3.31 3.56 -17.69
N GLU A 135 -2.79 3.94 -18.86
CA GLU A 135 -1.39 3.70 -19.21
C GLU A 135 -0.45 4.53 -18.32
N ASP A 136 -0.78 5.80 -18.05
CA ASP A 136 0.00 6.65 -17.16
C ASP A 136 0.00 6.13 -15.73
N ALA A 137 -1.13 5.70 -15.21
CA ALA A 137 -1.23 5.00 -13.92
C ALA A 137 -0.32 3.76 -13.88
N GLY A 138 -0.30 2.97 -14.98
CA GLY A 138 0.56 1.78 -15.09
C GLY A 138 2.06 2.08 -15.12
N ARG A 139 2.46 3.29 -15.50
CA ARG A 139 3.87 3.75 -15.48
C ARG A 139 4.28 4.31 -14.13
N SER A 140 3.32 4.64 -13.29
CA SER A 140 3.53 5.26 -11.97
C SER A 140 3.13 4.30 -10.85
N PRO A 141 3.98 3.32 -10.49
CA PRO A 141 3.62 2.21 -9.60
C PRO A 141 3.54 2.60 -8.11
N ARG A 142 3.22 3.84 -7.81
CA ARG A 142 3.29 4.39 -6.45
C ARG A 142 1.95 4.49 -5.73
N ILE A 143 0.85 4.37 -6.47
CA ILE A 143 -0.52 4.40 -5.93
C ILE A 143 -1.34 3.29 -6.59
N HIS A 144 -2.29 2.74 -5.87
CA HIS A 144 -3.18 1.69 -6.34
C HIS A 144 -4.61 2.16 -6.43
#